data_c07f2dd994f53bb761f1c32b3614011c
#
_entry.id   c07f2dd994f53bb761f1c32b3614011c
#
_cell.length_a   1.000
_cell.length_b   1.000
_cell.length_c   1.000
_cell.angle_alpha   90.00
_cell.angle_beta   90.00
_cell.angle_gamma   90.00
#
_symmetry.space_group_name_H-M   'P 1'
#
loop_
_entity.id
_entity.type
_entity.pdbx_description
1 polymer ?
#
loop_
_entity_poly.entity_id
_entity_poly.type
_entity_poly.pdbx_seq_one_letter_code
_entity_poly.pdbx_strand_id
1 'polypeptide(L)'
;DKQAQYSFIAEAQERGYDVLEMDGQLDNHFISWFESKNQGTRFARVDADVIDKLIEKETKRKMALTTVQQDLLRPVFDAQLPKDDKMHFNVVFEPLDEKQQPVVITQNEFMRRMKDMAAMGGGGMPFYGQMPDSYSVVVNGNHPLVAEILDEVEKGYGADELKGINKKIDTATTDENNLNELLKDKKEEEIAQAEKDKRTELSKKLDELRKERTARLEELGRGNKLVGQLIDLALLAGGMLKGESLNKFIRRSVEMIEK
;
A
#
# COMPACT_ATOMS: atom_id res chain seq x y z
N ASP A 1 18.73 -11.00 4.36
CA ASP A 1 19.76 -10.86 3.31
C ASP A 1 20.20 -9.41 3.24
N LYS A 2 21.47 -9.14 3.60
CA LYS A 2 22.06 -7.81 3.65
C LYS A 2 22.02 -7.07 2.30
N GLN A 3 22.12 -7.80 1.20
CA GLN A 3 22.10 -7.19 -0.14
C GLN A 3 20.68 -6.69 -0.48
N ALA A 4 19.64 -7.44 -0.13
CA ALA A 4 18.26 -7.04 -0.33
C ALA A 4 17.85 -5.86 0.57
N GLN A 5 18.55 -5.65 1.68
CA GLN A 5 18.30 -4.56 2.63
C GLN A 5 19.21 -3.34 2.43
N TYR A 6 20.12 -3.38 1.45
CA TYR A 6 21.17 -2.37 1.29
C TYR A 6 20.63 -0.94 1.21
N SER A 7 19.57 -0.70 0.42
CA SER A 7 18.98 0.63 0.27
C SER A 7 18.42 1.18 1.59
N PHE A 8 17.78 0.34 2.38
CA PHE A 8 17.25 0.72 3.70
C PHE A 8 18.38 1.00 4.70
N ILE A 9 19.44 0.18 4.68
CA ILE A 9 20.64 0.38 5.53
C ILE A 9 21.31 1.70 5.17
N ALA A 10 21.54 1.95 3.88
CA ALA A 10 22.15 3.19 3.41
C ALA A 10 21.33 4.43 3.81
N GLU A 11 20.01 4.39 3.63
CA GLU A 11 19.11 5.47 4.03
C GLU A 11 19.15 5.75 5.54
N ALA A 12 19.19 4.71 6.37
CA ALA A 12 19.31 4.85 7.82
C ALA A 12 20.65 5.51 8.20
N GLN A 13 21.75 5.06 7.58
CA GLN A 13 23.09 5.59 7.82
C GLN A 13 23.26 7.04 7.36
N GLU A 14 22.69 7.41 6.20
CA GLU A 14 22.69 8.81 5.71
C GLU A 14 21.97 9.75 6.68
N ARG A 15 21.02 9.24 7.45
CA ARG A 15 20.33 10.00 8.51
C ARG A 15 21.06 10.00 9.84
N GLY A 16 22.23 9.36 9.91
CA GLY A 16 23.07 9.28 11.11
C GLY A 16 22.61 8.25 12.13
N TYR A 17 21.85 7.22 11.68
CA TYR A 17 21.46 6.10 12.54
C TYR A 17 22.44 4.93 12.41
N ASP A 18 22.72 4.27 13.53
CA ASP A 18 23.44 3.02 13.55
C ASP A 18 22.50 1.86 13.23
N VAL A 19 22.99 0.91 12.44
CA VAL A 19 22.26 -0.31 12.08
C VAL A 19 23.01 -1.51 12.65
N LEU A 20 22.31 -2.29 13.48
CA LEU A 20 22.86 -3.52 14.04
C LEU A 20 22.69 -4.66 13.03
N GLU A 21 23.80 -5.37 12.74
CA GLU A 21 23.75 -6.61 11.97
C GLU A 21 23.54 -7.77 12.93
N MET A 22 22.43 -8.48 12.76
CA MET A 22 22.03 -9.63 13.57
C MET A 22 21.76 -10.82 12.64
N ASP A 23 22.70 -11.77 12.58
CA ASP A 23 22.67 -12.93 11.68
C ASP A 23 22.80 -14.26 12.43
N GLY A 24 22.86 -14.19 13.75
CA GLY A 24 22.99 -15.35 14.63
C GLY A 24 21.66 -16.06 14.89
N GLN A 25 21.73 -17.38 15.08
CA GLN A 25 20.53 -18.20 15.38
C GLN A 25 19.83 -17.80 16.70
N LEU A 26 20.56 -17.22 17.64
CA LEU A 26 20.03 -16.79 18.93
C LEU A 26 19.52 -15.35 18.96
N ASP A 27 19.70 -14.59 17.91
CA ASP A 27 19.38 -13.16 17.89
C ASP A 27 17.89 -12.88 18.14
N ASN A 28 16.99 -13.69 17.58
CA ASN A 28 15.56 -13.56 17.84
C ASN A 28 15.21 -13.78 19.32
N HIS A 29 15.90 -14.72 20.00
CA HIS A 29 15.72 -14.95 21.45
C HIS A 29 16.28 -13.78 22.25
N PHE A 30 17.47 -13.28 21.86
CA PHE A 30 18.07 -12.10 22.49
C PHE A 30 17.17 -10.87 22.35
N ILE A 31 16.66 -10.57 21.15
CA ILE A 31 15.75 -9.46 20.89
C ILE A 31 14.52 -9.56 21.81
N SER A 32 13.86 -10.70 21.83
CA SER A 32 12.66 -10.91 22.65
C SER A 32 12.95 -10.75 24.14
N TRP A 33 14.07 -11.30 24.62
CA TRP A 33 14.51 -11.17 26.00
C TRP A 33 14.83 -9.71 26.34
N PHE A 34 15.58 -9.01 25.48
CA PHE A 34 15.99 -7.63 25.70
C PHE A 34 14.80 -6.68 25.74
N GLU A 35 13.88 -6.80 24.77
CA GLU A 35 12.63 -6.01 24.73
C GLU A 35 11.78 -6.24 25.99
N SER A 36 11.74 -7.48 26.51
CA SER A 36 10.99 -7.81 27.73
C SER A 36 11.58 -7.19 29.00
N LYS A 37 12.89 -6.99 29.04
CA LYS A 37 13.62 -6.42 30.18
C LYS A 37 13.73 -4.91 30.12
N ASN A 38 13.75 -4.33 28.94
CA ASN A 38 13.94 -2.91 28.71
C ASN A 38 12.67 -2.31 28.11
N GLN A 39 11.68 -2.04 28.99
CA GLN A 39 10.42 -1.42 28.57
C GLN A 39 10.70 -0.09 27.84
N GLY A 40 10.12 0.06 26.67
CA GLY A 40 10.30 1.24 25.81
C GLY A 40 11.40 1.09 24.73
N THR A 41 12.19 -0.01 24.77
CA THR A 41 13.12 -0.35 23.68
C THR A 41 12.45 -1.37 22.75
N ARG A 42 12.54 -1.11 21.45
CA ARG A 42 11.99 -1.99 20.41
C ARG A 42 13.00 -2.17 19.29
N PHE A 43 13.20 -3.40 18.86
CA PHE A 43 13.94 -3.70 17.65
C PHE A 43 12.98 -3.77 16.46
N ALA A 44 13.37 -3.17 15.36
CA ALA A 44 12.68 -3.28 14.10
C ALA A 44 13.69 -3.51 12.98
N ARG A 45 13.34 -4.31 11.98
CA ARG A 45 14.19 -4.46 10.80
C ARG A 45 14.14 -3.17 10.00
N VAL A 46 15.25 -2.85 9.33
CA VAL A 46 15.35 -1.64 8.48
C VAL A 46 14.36 -1.62 7.33
N ASP A 47 13.90 -2.79 6.87
CA ASP A 47 12.93 -3.00 5.78
C ASP A 47 11.50 -3.28 6.27
N ALA A 48 11.24 -3.15 7.59
CA ALA A 48 9.91 -3.36 8.16
C ALA A 48 8.92 -2.23 7.82
N ASP A 49 9.40 -1.02 7.65
CA ASP A 49 8.66 0.15 7.19
C ASP A 49 9.64 1.20 6.63
N VAL A 50 9.12 2.29 6.08
CA VAL A 50 9.96 3.43 5.71
C VAL A 50 10.59 4.06 6.95
N ILE A 51 11.82 4.57 6.81
CA ILE A 51 12.62 5.04 7.94
C ILE A 51 11.91 6.12 8.77
N ASP A 52 11.08 6.96 8.16
CA ASP A 52 10.32 8.01 8.83
C ASP A 52 9.26 7.46 9.79
N LYS A 53 8.84 6.20 9.62
CA LYS A 53 7.92 5.49 10.53
C LYS A 53 8.65 4.61 11.54
N LEU A 54 9.81 4.06 11.17
CA LEU A 54 10.63 3.27 12.09
C LEU A 54 11.18 4.13 13.22
N ILE A 55 11.54 5.38 12.90
CA ILE A 55 12.09 6.35 13.86
C ILE A 55 11.25 7.62 13.77
N GLU A 56 10.34 7.79 14.71
CA GLU A 56 9.48 8.97 14.77
C GLU A 56 10.32 10.24 14.99
N LYS A 57 10.24 11.17 14.04
CA LYS A 57 10.76 12.53 14.19
C LYS A 57 9.63 13.52 14.39
N GLU A 58 9.90 14.61 15.10
CA GLU A 58 8.93 15.67 15.37
C GLU A 58 8.42 16.38 14.11
N THR A 59 9.18 16.37 13.03
CA THR A 59 8.79 16.97 11.74
C THR A 59 7.93 16.02 10.90
N LYS A 60 6.61 16.12 11.07
CA LYS A 60 5.66 15.46 10.17
C LYS A 60 5.59 16.22 8.84
N ARG A 61 6.01 15.59 7.75
CA ARG A 61 5.82 16.13 6.41
C ARG A 61 4.34 16.16 6.06
N LYS A 62 3.93 17.19 5.33
CA LYS A 62 2.56 17.29 4.83
C LYS A 62 2.43 16.45 3.56
N MET A 63 1.35 15.68 3.47
CA MET A 63 0.98 14.94 2.27
C MET A 63 0.55 15.93 1.17
N ALA A 64 1.15 15.83 -0.01
CA ALA A 64 0.75 16.63 -1.17
C ALA A 64 -0.57 16.15 -1.78
N LEU A 65 -0.84 14.84 -1.72
CA LEU A 65 -2.05 14.24 -2.24
C LEU A 65 -3.21 14.34 -1.24
N THR A 66 -4.37 14.77 -1.72
CA THR A 66 -5.62 14.66 -0.95
C THR A 66 -6.05 13.20 -0.81
N THR A 67 -6.92 12.89 0.15
CA THR A 67 -7.47 11.54 0.32
C THR A 67 -8.17 11.05 -0.95
N VAL A 68 -8.90 11.94 -1.63
CA VAL A 68 -9.59 11.61 -2.89
C VAL A 68 -8.59 11.22 -3.99
N GLN A 69 -7.46 11.93 -4.09
CA GLN A 69 -6.40 11.63 -5.06
C GLN A 69 -5.68 10.31 -4.73
N GLN A 70 -5.47 10.01 -3.44
CA GLN A 70 -4.94 8.72 -3.02
C GLN A 70 -5.87 7.57 -3.39
N ASP A 71 -7.18 7.74 -3.18
CA ASP A 71 -8.20 6.73 -3.54
C ASP A 71 -8.34 6.56 -5.06
N LEU A 72 -8.03 7.61 -5.83
CA LEU A 72 -7.97 7.55 -7.29
C LEU A 72 -6.75 6.76 -7.77
N LEU A 73 -5.59 6.99 -7.17
CA LEU A 73 -4.32 6.37 -7.56
C LEU A 73 -4.17 4.92 -7.06
N ARG A 74 -4.77 4.56 -5.94
CA ARG A 74 -4.63 3.21 -5.36
C ARG A 74 -4.91 2.09 -6.35
N PRO A 75 -6.04 2.03 -7.07
CA PRO A 75 -6.31 0.98 -8.06
C PRO A 75 -5.34 1.02 -9.25
N VAL A 76 -4.80 2.21 -9.58
CA VAL A 76 -3.83 2.38 -10.68
C VAL A 76 -2.51 1.68 -10.36
N PHE A 77 -2.01 1.83 -9.12
CA PHE A 77 -0.81 1.13 -8.66
C PHE A 77 -1.08 -0.36 -8.43
N ASP A 78 -2.22 -0.69 -7.81
CA ASP A 78 -2.61 -2.08 -7.51
C ASP A 78 -2.70 -2.96 -8.76
N ALA A 79 -3.16 -2.37 -9.88
CA ALA A 79 -3.29 -3.05 -11.16
C ALA A 79 -1.97 -3.59 -11.77
N GLN A 80 -0.83 -3.05 -11.34
CA GLN A 80 0.50 -3.43 -11.82
C GLN A 80 1.21 -4.42 -10.87
N LEU A 81 0.63 -4.68 -9.70
CA LEU A 81 1.22 -5.60 -8.73
C LEU A 81 1.02 -7.06 -9.14
N PRO A 82 1.99 -7.93 -8.84
CA PRO A 82 1.85 -9.37 -9.08
C PRO A 82 0.64 -9.93 -8.33
N LYS A 83 -0.16 -10.74 -9.02
CA LYS A 83 -1.24 -11.52 -8.40
C LYS A 83 -0.71 -12.92 -8.12
N ASP A 84 -0.29 -13.14 -6.87
CA ASP A 84 0.24 -14.41 -6.39
C ASP A 84 -0.47 -14.80 -5.09
N ASP A 85 -0.94 -16.04 -4.98
CA ASP A 85 -1.61 -16.55 -3.77
C ASP A 85 -0.69 -16.60 -2.54
N LYS A 86 0.63 -16.52 -2.77
CA LYS A 86 1.65 -16.54 -1.70
C LYS A 86 2.06 -15.17 -1.22
N MET A 87 1.69 -14.11 -1.94
CA MET A 87 2.09 -12.73 -1.63
C MET A 87 0.89 -11.80 -1.71
N HIS A 88 0.66 -11.06 -0.64
CA HIS A 88 -0.34 -10.00 -0.59
C HIS A 88 0.34 -8.64 -0.55
N PHE A 89 -0.04 -7.77 -1.48
CA PHE A 89 0.42 -6.39 -1.54
C PHE A 89 -0.69 -5.44 -1.12
N ASN A 90 -0.36 -4.43 -0.32
CA ASN A 90 -1.26 -3.36 0.07
C ASN A 90 -0.64 -2.01 -0.29
N VAL A 91 -1.29 -1.25 -1.16
CA VAL A 91 -0.82 0.08 -1.57
C VAL A 91 -1.16 1.10 -0.50
N VAL A 92 -0.16 1.79 0.01
CA VAL A 92 -0.28 2.88 0.99
C VAL A 92 0.44 4.13 0.49
N PHE A 93 -0.05 5.31 0.84
CA PHE A 93 0.58 6.58 0.48
C PHE A 93 1.20 7.22 1.71
N GLU A 94 2.48 7.65 1.58
CA GLU A 94 3.21 8.31 2.66
C GLU A 94 3.84 9.61 2.19
N PRO A 95 3.90 10.64 3.07
CA PRO A 95 4.52 11.93 2.74
C PRO A 95 6.04 11.87 2.95
N LEU A 96 6.76 11.16 2.10
CA LEU A 96 8.21 11.06 2.17
C LEU A 96 8.87 12.31 1.56
N ASP A 97 10.20 12.39 1.61
CA ASP A 97 10.96 13.44 0.93
C ASP A 97 10.85 13.28 -0.58
N GLU A 98 10.78 14.39 -1.32
CA GLU A 98 10.66 14.39 -2.79
C GLU A 98 11.85 13.70 -3.49
N LYS A 99 13.00 13.65 -2.83
CA LYS A 99 14.22 12.99 -3.34
C LYS A 99 14.30 11.51 -3.01
N GLN A 100 13.44 11.01 -2.11
CA GLN A 100 13.38 9.58 -1.81
C GLN A 100 12.71 8.82 -2.96
N GLN A 101 12.81 7.50 -2.92
CA GLN A 101 12.22 6.63 -3.94
C GLN A 101 10.70 6.90 -4.09
N PRO A 102 10.18 6.90 -5.33
CA PRO A 102 8.75 7.10 -5.59
C PRO A 102 7.89 5.95 -5.08
N VAL A 103 8.42 4.73 -5.07
CA VAL A 103 7.77 3.53 -4.56
C VAL A 103 8.78 2.68 -3.81
N VAL A 104 8.41 2.24 -2.62
CA VAL A 104 9.20 1.34 -1.77
C VAL A 104 8.34 0.17 -1.34
N ILE A 105 8.90 -1.05 -1.29
CA ILE A 105 8.19 -2.22 -0.75
C ILE A 105 8.77 -2.57 0.60
N THR A 106 7.92 -2.62 1.61
CA THR A 106 8.28 -2.99 2.99
C THR A 106 7.52 -4.23 3.43
N GLN A 107 8.07 -4.96 4.40
CA GLN A 107 7.44 -6.17 4.94
C GLN A 107 7.04 -5.96 6.39
N ASN A 108 5.76 -6.18 6.72
CA ASN A 108 5.26 -6.01 8.07
C ASN A 108 6.01 -6.90 9.08
N GLU A 109 6.66 -6.26 10.05
CA GLU A 109 7.51 -6.93 11.04
C GLU A 109 6.75 -7.95 11.90
N PHE A 110 5.52 -7.63 12.31
CA PHE A 110 4.71 -8.53 13.13
C PHE A 110 4.41 -9.84 12.39
N MET A 111 3.94 -9.74 11.14
CA MET A 111 3.61 -10.92 10.34
C MET A 111 4.86 -11.77 10.05
N ARG A 112 5.99 -11.12 9.80
CA ARG A 112 7.27 -11.80 9.60
C ARG A 112 7.70 -12.57 10.86
N ARG A 113 7.71 -11.91 12.04
CA ARG A 113 8.07 -12.55 13.31
C ARG A 113 7.15 -13.75 13.64
N MET A 114 5.84 -13.61 13.37
CA MET A 114 4.89 -14.70 13.56
C MET A 114 5.21 -15.90 12.67
N LYS A 115 5.57 -15.67 11.41
CA LYS A 115 5.99 -16.74 10.50
C LYS A 115 7.30 -17.41 10.93
N ASP A 116 8.30 -16.62 11.31
CA ASP A 116 9.58 -17.15 11.79
C ASP A 116 9.38 -18.03 13.03
N MET A 117 8.55 -17.60 13.97
CA MET A 117 8.20 -18.39 15.15
C MET A 117 7.47 -19.70 14.79
N ALA A 118 6.55 -19.65 13.83
CA ALA A 118 5.84 -20.83 13.35
C ALA A 118 6.80 -21.83 12.67
N ALA A 119 7.79 -21.34 11.90
CA ALA A 119 8.80 -22.16 11.24
C ALA A 119 9.78 -22.81 12.20
N MET A 120 10.08 -22.17 13.35
CA MET A 120 10.95 -22.71 14.40
C MET A 120 10.26 -23.76 15.31
N GLY A 121 9.02 -24.17 15.00
CA GLY A 121 8.31 -25.19 15.80
C GLY A 121 7.78 -24.68 17.14
N GLY A 122 7.67 -23.37 17.31
CA GLY A 122 7.02 -22.73 18.46
C GLY A 122 5.56 -23.17 18.54
N GLY A 123 5.28 -24.17 19.39
CA GLY A 123 4.01 -24.85 19.51
C GLY A 123 2.87 -23.87 19.79
N GLY A 124 1.94 -23.75 18.85
CA GLY A 124 0.68 -23.09 19.07
C GLY A 124 0.04 -22.39 17.88
N MET A 125 0.78 -22.08 16.80
CA MET A 125 0.22 -21.30 15.69
C MET A 125 0.64 -21.78 14.30
N PRO A 126 0.38 -23.03 13.88
CA PRO A 126 0.71 -23.52 12.54
C PRO A 126 0.00 -22.72 11.42
N PHE A 127 -1.08 -22.03 11.76
CA PHE A 127 -1.85 -21.20 10.84
C PHE A 127 -1.02 -20.05 10.23
N TYR A 128 -0.15 -19.39 11.02
CA TYR A 128 0.67 -18.29 10.50
C TYR A 128 1.73 -18.74 9.50
N GLY A 129 2.22 -19.97 9.60
CA GLY A 129 3.18 -20.53 8.64
C GLY A 129 2.60 -20.75 7.23
N GLN A 130 1.27 -20.84 7.11
CA GLN A 130 0.57 -21.04 5.84
C GLN A 130 -0.02 -19.75 5.24
N MET A 131 0.01 -18.63 6.00
CA MET A 131 -0.50 -17.35 5.49
C MET A 131 0.41 -16.79 4.39
N PRO A 132 -0.17 -16.11 3.37
CA PRO A 132 0.62 -15.37 2.38
C PRO A 132 1.55 -14.35 3.05
N ASP A 133 2.67 -14.06 2.41
CA ASP A 133 3.50 -12.93 2.81
C ASP A 133 2.78 -11.62 2.55
N SER A 134 2.78 -10.74 3.53
CA SER A 134 2.13 -9.43 3.42
C SER A 134 3.17 -8.33 3.27
N TYR A 135 3.05 -7.57 2.20
CA TYR A 135 3.91 -6.45 1.86
C TYR A 135 3.11 -5.16 1.75
N SER A 136 3.72 -4.06 2.19
CA SER A 136 3.20 -2.72 1.93
C SER A 136 3.96 -2.10 0.75
N VAL A 137 3.22 -1.68 -0.27
CA VAL A 137 3.73 -0.89 -1.39
C VAL A 137 3.55 0.57 -1.01
N VAL A 138 4.60 1.16 -0.48
CA VAL A 138 4.60 2.55 -0.03
C VAL A 138 4.86 3.47 -1.20
N VAL A 139 3.86 4.22 -1.61
CA VAL A 139 3.94 5.23 -2.66
C VAL A 139 4.22 6.60 -2.02
N ASN A 140 5.31 7.24 -2.43
CA ASN A 140 5.68 8.57 -1.97
C ASN A 140 4.76 9.62 -2.57
N GLY A 141 3.75 10.07 -1.81
CA GLY A 141 2.77 11.04 -2.27
C GLY A 141 3.31 12.44 -2.58
N ASN A 142 4.57 12.72 -2.22
CA ASN A 142 5.24 14.00 -2.49
C ASN A 142 6.22 13.91 -3.68
N HIS A 143 6.41 12.71 -4.27
CA HIS A 143 7.36 12.53 -5.36
C HIS A 143 6.82 13.09 -6.69
N PRO A 144 7.64 13.84 -7.48
CA PRO A 144 7.20 14.45 -8.76
C PRO A 144 6.60 13.44 -9.76
N LEU A 145 7.16 12.23 -9.87
CA LEU A 145 6.63 11.19 -10.77
C LEU A 145 5.24 10.72 -10.34
N VAL A 146 4.92 10.74 -9.06
CA VAL A 146 3.57 10.39 -8.57
C VAL A 146 2.58 11.50 -8.91
N ALA A 147 3.00 12.77 -8.85
CA ALA A 147 2.20 13.89 -9.31
C ALA A 147 1.95 13.84 -10.84
N GLU A 148 2.96 13.42 -11.62
CA GLU A 148 2.82 13.20 -13.06
C GLU A 148 1.79 12.10 -13.38
N ILE A 149 1.85 10.96 -12.68
CA ILE A 149 0.88 9.88 -12.82
C ILE A 149 -0.53 10.36 -12.47
N LEU A 150 -0.67 11.17 -11.41
CA LEU A 150 -1.97 11.75 -11.06
C LEU A 150 -2.52 12.63 -12.17
N ASP A 151 -1.69 13.50 -12.74
CA ASP A 151 -2.06 14.38 -13.85
C ASP A 151 -2.46 13.57 -15.10
N GLU A 152 -1.74 12.51 -15.41
CA GLU A 152 -2.09 11.58 -16.49
C GLU A 152 -3.44 10.88 -16.24
N VAL A 153 -3.71 10.44 -15.01
CA VAL A 153 -4.99 9.79 -14.64
C VAL A 153 -6.14 10.78 -14.67
N GLU A 154 -5.94 12.03 -14.18
CA GLU A 154 -6.96 13.08 -14.19
C GLU A 154 -7.27 13.59 -15.60
N LYS A 155 -6.28 13.62 -16.49
CA LYS A 155 -6.41 14.06 -17.90
C LYS A 155 -6.63 12.91 -18.87
N GLY A 156 -6.42 11.68 -18.43
CA GLY A 156 -6.27 10.50 -19.28
C GLY A 156 -7.54 10.05 -19.95
N TYR A 157 -7.37 9.04 -20.78
CA TYR A 157 -8.39 8.38 -21.58
C TYR A 157 -9.58 7.95 -20.69
N GLY A 158 -10.72 8.59 -20.89
CA GLY A 158 -11.92 8.35 -20.08
C GLY A 158 -12.12 9.33 -18.91
N ALA A 159 -11.39 10.46 -18.86
CA ALA A 159 -11.59 11.48 -17.83
C ALA A 159 -13.07 11.91 -17.69
N ASP A 160 -13.80 11.99 -18.79
CA ASP A 160 -15.22 12.35 -18.76
C ASP A 160 -16.10 11.20 -18.22
N GLU A 161 -15.75 9.94 -18.51
CA GLU A 161 -16.42 8.77 -17.95
C GLU A 161 -16.16 8.69 -16.44
N LEU A 162 -14.91 8.83 -15.98
CA LEU A 162 -14.57 8.87 -14.56
C LEU A 162 -15.25 10.03 -13.83
N LYS A 163 -15.31 11.22 -14.43
CA LYS A 163 -16.08 12.35 -13.91
C LYS A 163 -17.57 12.02 -13.80
N GLY A 164 -18.12 11.36 -14.82
CA GLY A 164 -19.49 10.89 -14.82
C GLY A 164 -19.79 9.89 -13.69
N ILE A 165 -18.91 8.91 -13.51
CA ILE A 165 -19.01 7.91 -12.42
C ILE A 165 -18.86 8.59 -11.06
N ASN A 166 -17.86 9.45 -10.87
CA ASN A 166 -17.65 10.19 -9.61
C ASN A 166 -18.90 11.03 -9.26
N LYS A 167 -19.48 11.75 -10.22
CA LYS A 167 -20.70 12.53 -9.99
C LYS A 167 -21.89 11.65 -9.55
N LYS A 168 -22.01 10.44 -10.12
CA LYS A 168 -23.05 9.47 -9.69
C LYS A 168 -22.77 8.98 -8.26
N ILE A 169 -21.51 8.71 -7.90
CA ILE A 169 -21.09 8.33 -6.55
C ILE A 169 -21.40 9.45 -5.56
N ASP A 170 -21.04 10.69 -5.86
CA ASP A 170 -21.29 11.85 -5.00
C ASP A 170 -22.79 12.05 -4.76
N THR A 171 -23.60 11.93 -5.82
CA THR A 171 -25.06 12.03 -5.70
C THR A 171 -25.63 10.91 -4.83
N ALA A 172 -25.24 9.67 -5.09
CA ALA A 172 -25.74 8.52 -4.32
C ALA A 172 -25.24 8.55 -2.85
N THR A 173 -24.03 9.04 -2.59
CA THR A 173 -23.50 9.25 -1.23
C THR A 173 -24.29 10.34 -0.49
N THR A 174 -24.62 11.43 -1.18
CA THR A 174 -25.45 12.49 -0.61
C THR A 174 -26.85 11.96 -0.25
N ASP A 175 -27.46 11.17 -1.13
CA ASP A 175 -28.78 10.55 -0.89
C ASP A 175 -28.72 9.57 0.29
N GLU A 176 -27.66 8.75 0.40
CA GLU A 176 -27.45 7.84 1.53
C GLU A 176 -27.28 8.58 2.84
N ASN A 177 -26.45 9.64 2.87
CA ASN A 177 -26.24 10.48 4.05
C ASN A 177 -27.52 11.18 4.50
N ASN A 178 -28.29 11.74 3.58
CA ASN A 178 -29.58 12.37 3.88
C ASN A 178 -30.56 11.36 4.47
N LEU A 179 -30.63 10.15 3.93
CA LEU A 179 -31.47 9.09 4.46
C LEU A 179 -31.00 8.66 5.85
N ASN A 180 -29.70 8.48 6.07
CA ASN A 180 -29.13 8.12 7.37
C ASN A 180 -29.38 9.21 8.43
N GLU A 181 -29.31 10.50 8.06
CA GLU A 181 -29.64 11.60 8.98
C GLU A 181 -31.12 11.58 9.37
N LEU A 182 -32.03 11.33 8.42
CA LEU A 182 -33.46 11.20 8.71
C LEU A 182 -33.80 10.00 9.61
N LEU A 183 -32.95 8.97 9.61
CA LEU A 183 -33.15 7.74 10.39
C LEU A 183 -32.39 7.73 11.71
N LYS A 184 -31.48 8.70 11.95
CA LYS A 184 -30.54 8.71 13.07
C LYS A 184 -31.19 8.58 14.44
N ASP A 185 -32.36 9.19 14.63
CA ASP A 185 -33.07 9.23 15.92
C ASP A 185 -34.16 8.16 16.05
N LYS A 186 -34.34 7.31 14.99
CA LYS A 186 -35.30 6.22 15.00
C LYS A 186 -34.64 4.92 15.46
N LYS A 187 -35.33 4.15 16.27
CA LYS A 187 -34.93 2.77 16.57
C LYS A 187 -35.14 1.88 15.35
N GLU A 188 -34.35 0.84 15.19
CA GLU A 188 -34.42 -0.08 14.03
C GLU A 188 -35.84 -0.68 13.83
N GLU A 189 -36.60 -0.84 14.90
CA GLU A 189 -37.98 -1.34 14.92
C GLU A 189 -38.99 -0.29 14.42
N GLU A 190 -38.64 0.99 14.51
CA GLU A 190 -39.49 2.13 14.11
C GLU A 190 -39.24 2.56 12.65
N ILE A 191 -38.23 2.00 11.99
CA ILE A 191 -37.90 2.32 10.61
C ILE A 191 -38.84 1.51 9.71
N ALA A 192 -39.60 2.21 8.86
CA ALA A 192 -40.47 1.60 7.90
C ALA A 192 -39.69 0.69 6.92
N GLN A 193 -40.31 -0.43 6.50
CA GLN A 193 -39.67 -1.37 5.58
C GLN A 193 -39.19 -0.70 4.28
N ALA A 194 -39.97 0.23 3.74
CA ALA A 194 -39.63 0.98 2.54
C ALA A 194 -38.36 1.83 2.72
N GLU A 195 -38.09 2.36 3.94
CA GLU A 195 -36.87 3.10 4.25
C GLU A 195 -35.65 2.16 4.35
N LYS A 196 -35.80 0.96 4.90
CA LYS A 196 -34.78 -0.10 4.94
C LYS A 196 -34.42 -0.59 3.53
N ASP A 197 -35.44 -0.82 2.70
CA ASP A 197 -35.25 -1.25 1.32
C ASP A 197 -34.52 -0.20 0.51
N LYS A 198 -34.90 1.08 0.64
CA LYS A 198 -34.22 2.21 -0.01
C LYS A 198 -32.74 2.36 0.42
N ARG A 199 -32.45 2.20 1.73
CA ARG A 199 -31.07 2.21 2.25
C ARG A 199 -30.25 1.09 1.65
N THR A 200 -30.81 -0.11 1.55
CA THR A 200 -30.16 -1.28 0.96
C THR A 200 -29.91 -1.09 -0.53
N GLU A 201 -30.87 -0.51 -1.25
CA GLU A 201 -30.74 -0.19 -2.68
C GLU A 201 -29.64 0.85 -2.95
N LEU A 202 -29.61 1.93 -2.16
CA LEU A 202 -28.56 2.97 -2.26
C LEU A 202 -27.18 2.40 -1.97
N SER A 203 -27.03 1.57 -0.94
CA SER A 203 -25.77 0.92 -0.60
C SER A 203 -25.28 0.00 -1.72
N LYS A 204 -26.17 -0.83 -2.29
CA LYS A 204 -25.82 -1.68 -3.45
C LYS A 204 -25.41 -0.85 -4.66
N LYS A 205 -26.15 0.21 -4.96
CA LYS A 205 -25.83 1.11 -6.09
C LYS A 205 -24.46 1.79 -5.90
N LEU A 206 -24.14 2.21 -4.69
CA LEU A 206 -22.82 2.78 -4.36
C LEU A 206 -21.70 1.75 -4.55
N ASP A 207 -21.92 0.51 -4.10
CA ASP A 207 -20.93 -0.55 -4.27
C ASP A 207 -20.69 -0.89 -5.75
N GLU A 208 -21.74 -0.92 -6.56
CA GLU A 208 -21.64 -1.13 -8.01
C GLU A 208 -20.88 0.01 -8.70
N LEU A 209 -21.20 1.26 -8.39
CA LEU A 209 -20.50 2.43 -8.94
C LEU A 209 -19.04 2.49 -8.51
N ARG A 210 -18.74 2.14 -7.26
CA ARG A 210 -17.34 2.06 -6.76
C ARG A 210 -16.56 0.95 -7.45
N LYS A 211 -17.18 -0.21 -7.69
CA LYS A 211 -16.58 -1.32 -8.45
C LYS A 211 -16.31 -0.92 -9.90
N GLU A 212 -17.28 -0.27 -10.56
CA GLU A 212 -17.13 0.24 -11.92
C GLU A 212 -15.95 1.24 -12.01
N ARG A 213 -15.89 2.21 -11.06
CA ARG A 213 -14.78 3.16 -10.98
C ARG A 213 -13.44 2.46 -10.79
N THR A 214 -13.37 1.52 -9.86
CA THR A 214 -12.14 0.75 -9.57
C THR A 214 -11.67 -0.02 -10.80
N ALA A 215 -12.57 -0.73 -11.47
CA ALA A 215 -12.24 -1.48 -12.68
C ALA A 215 -11.69 -0.59 -13.79
N ARG A 216 -12.25 0.63 -13.94
CA ARG A 216 -11.76 1.60 -14.92
C ARG A 216 -10.39 2.14 -14.58
N LEU A 217 -10.15 2.45 -13.30
CA LEU A 217 -8.84 2.89 -12.82
C LEU A 217 -7.77 1.79 -12.93
N GLU A 218 -8.13 0.55 -12.66
CA GLU A 218 -7.24 -0.59 -12.89
C GLU A 218 -6.88 -0.76 -14.37
N GLU A 219 -7.83 -0.56 -15.28
CA GLU A 219 -7.56 -0.61 -16.73
C GLU A 219 -6.55 0.47 -17.15
N LEU A 220 -6.74 1.70 -16.67
CA LEU A 220 -5.77 2.79 -16.86
C LEU A 220 -4.41 2.44 -16.25
N GLY A 221 -4.40 1.86 -15.07
CA GLY A 221 -3.18 1.42 -14.38
C GLY A 221 -2.42 0.38 -15.17
N ARG A 222 -3.09 -0.65 -15.70
CA ARG A 222 -2.48 -1.68 -16.55
C ARG A 222 -1.83 -1.10 -17.82
N GLY A 223 -2.38 -0.05 -18.38
CA GLY A 223 -1.84 0.64 -19.55
C GLY A 223 -0.71 1.63 -19.24
N ASN A 224 -0.55 2.03 -17.97
CA ASN A 224 0.42 3.07 -17.60
C ASN A 224 1.83 2.50 -17.47
N LYS A 225 2.70 2.88 -18.42
CA LYS A 225 4.10 2.39 -18.48
C LYS A 225 4.94 2.90 -17.31
N LEU A 226 4.69 4.15 -16.85
CA LEU A 226 5.45 4.74 -15.76
C LEU A 226 5.13 4.03 -14.43
N VAL A 227 3.86 3.79 -14.12
CA VAL A 227 3.46 3.02 -12.93
C VAL A 227 4.08 1.63 -12.96
N GLY A 228 3.99 0.93 -14.09
CA GLY A 228 4.61 -0.40 -14.24
C GLY A 228 6.13 -0.36 -14.03
N GLN A 229 6.81 0.70 -14.48
CA GLN A 229 8.25 0.85 -14.28
C GLN A 229 8.60 1.09 -12.80
N LEU A 230 7.83 1.93 -12.10
CA LEU A 230 8.04 2.22 -10.68
C LEU A 230 7.80 0.99 -9.79
N ILE A 231 6.74 0.24 -10.07
CA ILE A 231 6.45 -1.02 -9.36
C ILE A 231 7.55 -2.04 -9.59
N ASP A 232 7.98 -2.25 -10.85
CA ASP A 232 9.03 -3.22 -11.14
C ASP A 232 10.38 -2.82 -10.55
N LEU A 233 10.72 -1.51 -10.49
CA LEU A 233 11.90 -1.02 -9.77
C LEU A 233 11.84 -1.36 -8.27
N ALA A 234 10.70 -1.15 -7.64
CA ALA A 234 10.51 -1.46 -6.23
C ALA A 234 10.58 -2.98 -5.96
N LEU A 235 9.97 -3.80 -6.83
CA LEU A 235 10.07 -5.27 -6.78
C LEU A 235 11.50 -5.76 -7.00
N LEU A 236 12.25 -5.13 -7.91
CA LEU A 236 13.65 -5.45 -8.16
C LEU A 236 14.51 -5.14 -6.95
N ALA A 237 14.34 -3.95 -6.35
CA ALA A 237 15.04 -3.55 -5.14
C ALA A 237 14.76 -4.49 -3.96
N GLY A 238 13.53 -5.01 -3.84
CA GLY A 238 13.14 -6.02 -2.85
C GLY A 238 13.53 -7.46 -3.20
N GLY A 239 14.23 -7.70 -4.33
CA GLY A 239 14.63 -9.05 -4.79
C GLY A 239 13.47 -9.94 -5.23
N MET A 240 12.30 -9.35 -5.47
CA MET A 240 11.06 -10.05 -5.85
C MET A 240 10.85 -10.13 -7.37
N LEU A 241 11.54 -9.31 -8.17
CA LEU A 241 11.43 -9.31 -9.62
C LEU A 241 12.37 -10.35 -10.23
N LYS A 242 11.82 -11.44 -10.81
CA LYS A 242 12.58 -12.56 -11.35
C LYS A 242 11.98 -13.09 -12.66
N GLY A 243 12.76 -13.87 -13.41
CA GLY A 243 12.30 -14.63 -14.58
C GLY A 243 11.69 -13.75 -15.66
N GLU A 244 10.49 -14.09 -16.13
CA GLU A 244 9.82 -13.40 -17.23
C GLU A 244 9.52 -11.93 -16.92
N SER A 245 9.12 -11.61 -15.68
CA SER A 245 8.84 -10.24 -15.24
C SER A 245 10.09 -9.37 -15.31
N LEU A 246 11.26 -9.89 -14.91
CA LEU A 246 12.54 -9.19 -15.04
C LEU A 246 12.88 -8.92 -16.51
N ASN A 247 12.65 -9.88 -17.40
CA ASN A 247 12.87 -9.68 -18.84
C ASN A 247 11.95 -8.60 -19.44
N LYS A 248 10.68 -8.58 -19.04
CA LYS A 248 9.72 -7.54 -19.46
C LYS A 248 10.15 -6.16 -18.96
N PHE A 249 10.61 -6.08 -17.70
CA PHE A 249 11.16 -4.86 -17.14
C PHE A 249 12.36 -4.34 -17.93
N ILE A 250 13.34 -5.21 -18.25
CA ILE A 250 14.54 -4.83 -19.01
C ILE A 250 14.15 -4.28 -20.39
N ARG A 251 13.27 -4.96 -21.12
CA ARG A 251 12.82 -4.50 -22.44
C ARG A 251 12.15 -3.13 -22.38
N ARG A 252 11.24 -2.93 -21.42
CA ARG A 252 10.57 -1.65 -21.23
C ARG A 252 11.55 -0.55 -20.85
N SER A 253 12.55 -0.84 -19.99
CA SER A 253 13.60 0.12 -19.63
C SER A 253 14.41 0.56 -20.84
N VAL A 254 14.78 -0.36 -21.71
CA VAL A 254 15.48 -0.02 -22.98
C VAL A 254 14.61 0.86 -23.87
N GLU A 255 13.33 0.51 -24.09
CA GLU A 255 12.39 1.33 -24.86
C GLU A 255 12.23 2.77 -24.31
N MET A 256 12.36 2.95 -22.99
CA MET A 256 12.27 4.27 -22.37
C MET A 256 13.54 5.11 -22.53
N ILE A 257 14.71 4.48 -22.66
CA ILE A 257 16.01 5.14 -22.87
C ILE A 257 16.18 5.56 -24.34
N GLU A 258 15.61 4.80 -25.27
CA GLU A 258 15.70 5.06 -26.71
C GLU A 258 14.82 6.24 -27.19
N LYS A 259 13.99 6.80 -26.33
CA LYS A 259 13.14 7.98 -26.59
C LYS A 259 13.79 9.28 -26.13
#